data_afe7ffc8035372c42dfce4e0f2add4d2
#
_entry.id   afe7ffc8035372c42dfce4e0f2add4d2
#
_cell.length_a   1.000
_cell.length_b   1.000
_cell.length_c   1.000
_cell.angle_alpha   90.00
_cell.angle_beta   90.00
_cell.angle_gamma   90.00
#
_symmetry.space_group_name_H-M   'P 1'
#
loop_
_entity.id
_entity.type
_entity.pdbx_description
1 polymer ?
#
loop_
_entity_poly.entity_id
_entity_poly.type
_entity_poly.pdbx_seq_one_letter_code
_entity_poly.pdbx_strand_id
1 'polypeptide(L)'
;MFCTGGIRCEKSTAFRKQAGVKEVYHLEGGILKYLEEVPQDESLWEGECFVFDQRVAVGHGLDIADYELCRACRFPLSASDKQSEFFQAGVSCLRCYDQTSREQKSRFAERQKQFELAQSRGESFKQAAKPARG
;
A
#
# COMPACT_ATOMS: atom_id res chain seq x y z
N MET A 1 3.97 13.97 14.76
CA MET A 1 3.31 13.27 13.61
C MET A 1 4.28 13.03 12.47
N PHE A 2 3.99 12.14 11.58
CA PHE A 2 4.80 11.89 10.39
C PHE A 2 3.91 11.49 9.20
N CYS A 3 4.48 11.53 8.00
CA CYS A 3 3.92 10.94 6.78
C CYS A 3 5.08 10.39 5.94
N THR A 4 4.79 9.82 4.79
CA THR A 4 5.80 9.17 3.93
C THR A 4 6.96 10.11 3.59
N GLY A 5 6.70 11.30 3.04
CA GLY A 5 7.72 12.26 2.59
C GLY A 5 7.75 13.60 3.35
N GLY A 6 6.96 13.77 4.40
CA GLY A 6 6.93 15.00 5.21
C GLY A 6 6.02 16.13 4.70
N ILE A 7 5.65 16.14 3.43
CA ILE A 7 4.92 17.26 2.79
C ILE A 7 3.54 17.50 3.41
N ARG A 8 2.79 16.44 3.68
CA ARG A 8 1.44 16.53 4.29
C ARG A 8 1.48 17.03 5.73
N CYS A 9 2.59 16.76 6.43
CA CYS A 9 2.76 17.16 7.82
C CYS A 9 2.84 18.66 8.00
N GLU A 10 3.38 19.42 7.06
CA GLU A 10 3.43 20.88 7.12
C GLU A 10 2.03 21.50 7.24
N LYS A 11 1.08 21.04 6.40
CA LYS A 11 -0.31 21.49 6.46
C LYS A 11 -1.01 21.04 7.75
N SER A 12 -0.77 19.78 8.16
CA SER A 12 -1.39 19.20 9.36
C SER A 12 -0.90 19.89 10.63
N THR A 13 0.39 20.22 10.74
CA THR A 13 0.95 20.95 11.88
C THR A 13 0.45 22.38 11.94
N ALA A 14 0.37 23.08 10.81
CA ALA A 14 -0.20 24.43 10.73
C ALA A 14 -1.66 24.43 11.19
N PHE A 15 -2.48 23.51 10.70
CA PHE A 15 -3.87 23.35 11.12
C PHE A 15 -4.00 23.08 12.62
N ARG A 16 -3.19 22.19 13.20
CA ARG A 16 -3.19 21.87 14.63
C ARG A 16 -2.82 23.10 15.48
N LYS A 17 -1.83 23.88 15.07
CA LYS A 17 -1.47 25.14 15.76
C LYS A 17 -2.60 26.16 15.73
N GLN A 18 -3.28 26.31 14.59
CA GLN A 18 -4.47 27.17 14.49
C GLN A 18 -5.62 26.69 15.38
N ALA A 19 -5.75 25.38 15.58
CA ALA A 19 -6.75 24.81 16.48
C ALA A 19 -6.39 24.92 17.98
N GLY A 20 -5.29 25.60 18.32
CA GLY A 20 -4.90 25.88 19.71
C GLY A 20 -3.97 24.85 20.34
N VAL A 21 -3.46 23.89 19.60
CA VAL A 21 -2.46 22.93 20.12
C VAL A 21 -1.10 23.65 20.22
N LYS A 22 -0.57 23.79 21.42
CA LYS A 22 0.63 24.59 21.70
C LYS A 22 1.90 23.96 21.14
N GLU A 23 2.05 22.64 21.27
CA GLU A 23 3.23 21.89 20.84
C GLU A 23 2.86 20.88 19.76
N VAL A 24 3.30 21.10 18.54
CA VAL A 24 3.09 20.21 17.41
C VAL A 24 4.41 20.07 16.66
N TYR A 25 4.86 18.84 16.56
CA TYR A 25 6.09 18.47 15.86
C TYR A 25 5.79 17.53 14.71
N HIS A 26 6.60 17.57 13.66
CA HIS A 26 6.58 16.58 12.62
C HIS A 26 8.00 16.12 12.25
N LEU A 27 8.09 14.93 11.72
CA LEU A 27 9.37 14.34 11.31
C LEU A 27 9.84 14.99 10.01
N GLU A 28 11.01 15.63 10.04
CA GLU A 28 11.61 16.27 8.87
C GLU A 28 11.96 15.22 7.80
N GLY A 29 11.52 15.47 6.57
CA GLY A 29 11.70 14.52 5.46
C GLY A 29 10.79 13.27 5.51
N GLY A 30 9.95 13.15 6.54
CA GLY A 30 9.03 12.03 6.73
C GLY A 30 9.69 10.73 7.18
N ILE A 31 8.89 9.67 7.24
CA ILE A 31 9.36 8.37 7.75
C ILE A 31 10.37 7.70 6.83
N LEU A 32 10.32 7.94 5.52
CA LEU A 32 11.28 7.34 4.59
C LEU A 32 12.69 7.85 4.85
N LYS A 33 12.86 9.16 5.07
CA LYS A 33 14.17 9.74 5.41
C LYS A 33 14.68 9.20 6.75
N TYR A 34 13.80 9.06 7.74
CA TYR A 34 14.15 8.47 9.03
C TYR A 34 14.66 7.03 8.89
N LEU A 35 13.96 6.18 8.13
CA LEU A 35 14.35 4.79 7.90
C LEU A 35 15.62 4.64 7.08
N GLU A 36 15.95 5.62 6.23
CA GLU A 36 17.18 5.65 5.45
C GLU A 36 18.39 6.08 6.26
N GLU A 37 18.25 7.14 7.08
CA GLU A 37 19.37 7.81 7.75
C GLU A 37 19.66 7.28 9.16
N VAL A 38 18.64 6.80 9.89
CA VAL A 38 18.80 6.33 11.27
C VAL A 38 19.21 4.85 11.28
N PRO A 39 20.37 4.50 11.87
CA PRO A 39 20.78 3.11 12.01
C PRO A 39 19.75 2.27 12.76
N GLN A 40 19.62 0.99 12.41
CA GLN A 40 18.62 0.09 13.00
C GLN A 40 18.76 -0.06 14.52
N ASP A 41 19.98 -0.03 15.05
CA ASP A 41 20.28 -0.13 16.46
C ASP A 41 19.93 1.13 17.26
N GLU A 42 19.85 2.28 16.61
CA GLU A 42 19.44 3.57 17.19
C GLU A 42 17.98 3.92 16.91
N SER A 43 17.32 3.17 16.04
CA SER A 43 15.95 3.43 15.60
C SER A 43 14.92 3.05 16.66
N LEU A 44 13.92 3.91 16.84
CA LEU A 44 12.73 3.65 17.65
C LEU A 44 11.58 3.04 16.82
N TRP A 45 11.80 2.81 15.53
CA TRP A 45 10.80 2.22 14.65
C TRP A 45 10.90 0.69 14.66
N GLU A 46 9.75 0.04 14.86
CA GLU A 46 9.62 -1.41 14.81
C GLU A 46 8.72 -1.82 13.64
N GLY A 47 9.12 -2.85 12.89
CA GLY A 47 8.38 -3.39 11.75
C GLY A 47 8.60 -2.63 10.44
N GLU A 48 7.67 -2.80 9.52
CA GLU A 48 7.71 -2.21 8.19
C GLU A 48 6.74 -1.04 8.06
N CYS A 49 7.06 -0.10 7.19
CA CYS A 49 6.25 1.06 6.87
C CYS A 49 5.55 0.89 5.53
N PHE A 50 4.22 1.01 5.51
CA PHE A 50 3.45 1.03 4.27
C PHE A 50 3.78 2.27 3.44
N VAL A 51 4.02 2.05 2.15
CA VAL A 51 4.24 3.11 1.15
C VAL A 51 3.26 2.99 -0.02
N PHE A 52 2.94 4.11 -0.65
CA PHE A 52 1.94 4.17 -1.73
C PHE A 52 2.56 3.97 -3.13
N ASP A 53 3.58 3.14 -3.23
CA ASP A 53 4.22 2.80 -4.50
C ASP A 53 4.34 1.28 -4.70
N GLN A 54 5.10 0.85 -5.68
CA GLN A 54 5.24 -0.57 -6.03
C GLN A 54 5.95 -1.41 -4.96
N ARG A 55 6.66 -0.77 -4.03
CA ARG A 55 7.34 -1.47 -2.92
C ARG A 55 6.37 -1.98 -1.86
N VAL A 56 5.19 -1.39 -1.75
CA VAL A 56 4.11 -1.68 -0.78
C VAL A 56 4.52 -1.40 0.66
N ALA A 57 5.61 -1.95 1.15
CA ALA A 57 6.17 -1.68 2.47
C ALA A 57 7.70 -1.70 2.45
N VAL A 58 8.31 -0.92 3.31
CA VAL A 58 9.77 -0.82 3.48
C VAL A 58 10.16 -0.87 4.95
N GLY A 59 11.29 -1.50 5.24
CA GLY A 59 11.94 -1.52 6.54
C GLY A 59 13.10 -0.53 6.65
N HIS A 60 13.97 -0.77 7.63
CA HIS A 60 15.20 0.01 7.80
C HIS A 60 16.09 -0.06 6.56
N GLY A 61 16.78 1.05 6.27
CA GLY A 61 17.60 1.16 5.06
C GLY A 61 16.79 1.14 3.76
N LEU A 62 15.48 1.34 3.84
CA LEU A 62 14.52 1.24 2.74
C LEU A 62 14.47 -0.16 2.07
N ASP A 63 14.83 -1.19 2.82
CA ASP A 63 14.71 -2.56 2.37
C ASP A 63 13.24 -2.88 2.02
N ILE A 64 13.01 -3.43 0.84
CA ILE A 64 11.67 -3.76 0.37
C ILE A 64 11.16 -4.99 1.12
N ALA A 65 10.07 -4.82 1.84
CA ALA A 65 9.40 -5.91 2.54
C ALA A 65 8.58 -6.77 1.56
N ASP A 66 8.41 -8.05 1.89
CA ASP A 66 7.67 -9.01 1.06
C ASP A 66 6.16 -8.88 1.26
N TYR A 67 5.61 -7.76 0.79
CA TYR A 67 4.18 -7.48 0.79
C TYR A 67 3.65 -7.26 -0.62
N GLU A 68 2.42 -7.71 -0.84
CA GLU A 68 1.65 -7.41 -2.05
C GLU A 68 0.33 -6.72 -1.69
N LEU A 69 -0.20 -5.93 -2.60
CA LEU A 69 -1.52 -5.34 -2.39
C LEU A 69 -2.63 -6.31 -2.80
N CYS A 70 -3.62 -6.47 -1.93
CA CYS A 70 -4.87 -7.10 -2.32
C CYS A 70 -5.49 -6.30 -3.49
N ARG A 71 -5.70 -6.94 -4.63
CA ARG A 71 -6.23 -6.26 -5.83
C ARG A 71 -7.71 -5.89 -5.71
N ALA A 72 -8.41 -6.41 -4.71
CA ALA A 72 -9.78 -6.03 -4.41
C ALA A 72 -9.86 -4.78 -3.52
N CYS A 73 -9.28 -4.82 -2.32
CA CYS A 73 -9.40 -3.75 -1.32
C CYS A 73 -8.14 -2.89 -1.13
N ARG A 74 -7.04 -3.21 -1.80
CA ARG A 74 -5.74 -2.51 -1.71
C ARG A 74 -5.05 -2.61 -0.36
N PHE A 75 -5.46 -3.54 0.50
CA PHE A 75 -4.77 -3.80 1.76
C PHE A 75 -3.45 -4.55 1.52
N PRO A 76 -2.35 -4.20 2.22
CA PRO A 76 -1.10 -4.94 2.12
C PRO A 76 -1.24 -6.34 2.72
N LEU A 77 -0.74 -7.34 2.01
CA LEU A 77 -0.80 -8.75 2.37
C LEU A 77 0.61 -9.29 2.55
N SER A 78 0.85 -9.92 3.69
CA SER A 78 2.05 -10.72 3.94
C SER A 78 1.97 -12.09 3.26
N ALA A 79 3.08 -12.84 3.26
CA ALA A 79 3.09 -14.21 2.77
C ALA A 79 2.11 -15.12 3.55
N SER A 80 1.96 -14.90 4.87
CA SER A 80 1.01 -15.64 5.70
C SER A 80 -0.45 -15.32 5.39
N ASP A 81 -0.77 -14.06 5.08
CA ASP A 81 -2.14 -13.66 4.68
C ASP A 81 -2.59 -14.34 3.39
N LYS A 82 -1.65 -14.61 2.48
CA LYS A 82 -1.93 -15.33 1.23
C LYS A 82 -2.18 -16.83 1.42
N GLN A 83 -1.83 -17.40 2.57
CA GLN A 83 -2.12 -18.80 2.92
C GLN A 83 -3.50 -18.97 3.57
N SER A 84 -4.20 -17.88 3.86
CA SER A 84 -5.56 -17.92 4.43
C SER A 84 -6.57 -18.52 3.44
N GLU A 85 -7.52 -19.29 3.96
CA GLU A 85 -8.67 -19.82 3.19
C GLU A 85 -9.54 -18.72 2.57
N PHE A 86 -9.51 -17.51 3.11
CA PHE A 86 -10.24 -16.34 2.61
C PHE A 86 -9.51 -15.60 1.48
N PHE A 87 -8.26 -16.00 1.22
CA PHE A 87 -7.47 -15.40 0.15
C PHE A 87 -7.78 -16.05 -1.19
N GLN A 88 -8.18 -15.22 -2.14
CA GLN A 88 -8.29 -15.57 -3.54
C GLN A 88 -7.66 -14.48 -4.39
N ALA A 89 -6.62 -14.83 -5.15
CA ALA A 89 -5.85 -13.88 -5.95
C ALA A 89 -6.75 -12.98 -6.80
N GLY A 90 -6.60 -11.66 -6.62
CA GLY A 90 -7.38 -10.67 -7.34
C GLY A 90 -8.83 -10.47 -6.89
N VAL A 91 -9.37 -11.33 -6.05
CA VAL A 91 -10.81 -11.36 -5.68
C VAL A 91 -11.05 -10.97 -4.25
N SER A 92 -10.33 -11.55 -3.29
CA SER A 92 -10.56 -11.33 -1.85
C SER A 92 -9.31 -11.59 -1.02
N CYS A 93 -9.30 -11.03 0.19
CA CYS A 93 -8.35 -11.36 1.24
C CYS A 93 -9.09 -11.48 2.58
N LEU A 94 -8.39 -11.89 3.63
CA LEU A 94 -8.92 -12.03 4.98
C LEU A 94 -9.76 -10.80 5.43
N ARG A 95 -9.34 -9.60 5.04
CA ARG A 95 -10.01 -8.36 5.42
C ARG A 95 -11.29 -8.07 4.63
N CYS A 96 -11.29 -8.31 3.33
CA CYS A 96 -12.40 -7.90 2.46
C CYS A 96 -13.35 -9.04 2.08
N TYR A 97 -13.06 -10.26 2.50
CA TYR A 97 -13.86 -11.44 2.14
C TYR A 97 -15.34 -11.27 2.46
N ASP A 98 -15.67 -10.84 3.69
CA ASP A 98 -17.05 -10.64 4.14
C ASP A 98 -17.66 -9.30 3.69
N GLN A 99 -16.82 -8.33 3.31
CA GLN A 99 -17.25 -7.01 2.88
C GLN A 99 -17.58 -6.93 1.39
N THR A 100 -17.19 -7.95 0.63
CA THR A 100 -17.32 -7.97 -0.83
C THR A 100 -18.53 -8.80 -1.24
N SER A 101 -19.48 -8.20 -1.97
CA SER A 101 -20.65 -8.90 -2.46
C SER A 101 -20.28 -9.97 -3.49
N ARG A 102 -21.19 -10.95 -3.70
CA ARG A 102 -21.01 -12.00 -4.69
C ARG A 102 -20.79 -11.45 -6.11
N GLU A 103 -21.52 -10.38 -6.47
CA GLU A 103 -21.38 -9.71 -7.76
C GLU A 103 -20.03 -9.02 -7.91
N GLN A 104 -19.54 -8.38 -6.84
CA GLN A 104 -18.22 -7.77 -6.83
C GLN A 104 -17.11 -8.82 -6.97
N LYS A 105 -17.22 -9.95 -6.25
CA LYS A 105 -16.28 -11.07 -6.38
C LYS A 105 -16.24 -11.61 -7.81
N SER A 106 -17.40 -11.76 -8.48
CA SER A 106 -17.47 -12.18 -9.88
C SER A 106 -16.76 -11.19 -10.82
N ARG A 107 -16.98 -9.88 -10.67
CA ARG A 107 -16.28 -8.85 -11.45
C ARG A 107 -14.77 -8.84 -11.20
N PHE A 108 -14.36 -9.05 -9.96
CA PHE A 108 -12.94 -9.12 -9.61
C PHE A 108 -12.27 -10.36 -10.19
N ALA A 109 -12.96 -11.50 -10.18
CA ALA A 109 -12.48 -12.73 -10.81
C ALA A 109 -12.30 -12.56 -12.32
N GLU A 110 -13.24 -11.92 -13.01
CA GLU A 110 -13.11 -11.63 -14.44
C GLU A 110 -11.95 -10.68 -14.73
N ARG A 111 -11.79 -9.62 -13.92
CA ARG A 111 -10.64 -8.72 -14.02
C ARG A 111 -9.31 -9.45 -13.82
N GLN A 112 -9.23 -10.36 -12.84
CA GLN A 112 -8.03 -11.15 -12.58
C GLN A 112 -7.71 -12.06 -13.76
N LYS A 113 -8.70 -12.69 -14.35
CA LYS A 113 -8.54 -13.52 -15.55
C LYS A 113 -7.99 -12.70 -16.73
N GLN A 114 -8.53 -11.50 -16.95
CA GLN A 114 -8.00 -10.60 -17.99
C GLN A 114 -6.55 -10.16 -17.72
N PHE A 115 -6.21 -9.94 -16.45
CA PHE A 115 -4.85 -9.63 -16.06
C PHE A 115 -3.88 -10.80 -16.36
N GLU A 116 -4.26 -12.02 -16.03
CA GLU A 116 -3.45 -13.22 -16.30
C GLU A 116 -3.28 -13.48 -17.80
N LEU A 117 -4.32 -13.27 -18.59
CA LEU A 117 -4.26 -13.35 -20.03
C LEU A 117 -3.33 -12.29 -20.66
N ALA A 118 -3.40 -11.04 -20.17
CA ALA A 118 -2.48 -10.00 -20.62
C ALA A 118 -1.04 -10.31 -20.24
N GLN A 119 -0.80 -10.82 -19.02
CA GLN A 119 0.52 -11.22 -18.57
C GLN A 119 1.11 -12.37 -19.41
N SER A 120 0.29 -13.37 -19.77
CA SER A 120 0.70 -14.49 -20.62
C SER A 120 1.08 -14.07 -22.05
N ARG A 121 0.50 -12.95 -22.53
CA ARG A 121 0.82 -12.34 -23.83
C ARG A 121 2.01 -11.38 -23.77
N GLY A 122 2.62 -11.17 -22.59
CA GLY A 122 3.69 -10.19 -22.39
C GLY A 122 3.22 -8.72 -22.46
N GLU A 123 1.91 -8.48 -22.34
CA GLU A 123 1.31 -7.13 -22.38
C GLU A 123 1.22 -6.55 -20.99
N SER A 124 1.45 -5.23 -20.86
CA SER A 124 1.14 -4.54 -19.61
C SER A 124 -0.38 -4.43 -19.46
N PHE A 125 -0.92 -4.83 -18.29
CA PHE A 125 -2.35 -4.72 -18.00
C PHE A 125 -2.90 -3.29 -18.17
N LYS A 126 -2.08 -2.26 -17.94
CA LYS A 126 -2.44 -0.86 -18.17
C LYS A 126 -2.62 -0.54 -19.67
N GLN A 127 -1.94 -1.26 -20.55
CA GLN A 127 -2.07 -1.10 -22.00
C GLN A 127 -3.30 -1.86 -22.51
N ALA A 128 -3.55 -3.06 -21.99
CA ALA A 128 -4.72 -3.86 -22.35
C ALA A 128 -6.05 -3.24 -21.90
N ALA A 129 -6.06 -2.45 -20.84
CA ALA A 129 -7.25 -1.78 -20.30
C ALA A 129 -7.59 -0.44 -20.99
N LYS A 130 -6.77 0.06 -21.92
CA LYS A 130 -7.14 1.23 -22.73
C LYS A 130 -8.10 0.78 -23.83
N PRO A 131 -9.34 1.30 -23.87
CA PRO A 131 -10.19 1.09 -25.04
C PRO A 131 -9.47 1.65 -26.25
N ALA A 132 -9.47 0.90 -27.33
CA ALA A 132 -9.02 1.41 -28.63
C ALA A 132 -9.80 2.71 -28.89
N ARG A 133 -9.11 3.83 -28.88
CA ARG A 133 -9.70 5.08 -29.33
C ARG A 133 -9.87 4.94 -30.83
N GLY A 134 -11.12 4.70 -31.19
CA GLY A 134 -11.52 4.82 -32.58
C GLY A 134 -11.37 6.26 -33.10
#